data_60e036bbfe2925fb990c62c941c1c7dd
#
_entry.id   60e036bbfe2925fb990c62c941c1c7dd
#
_cell.length_a   1.000
_cell.length_b   1.000
_cell.length_c   1.000
_cell.angle_alpha   90.00
_cell.angle_beta   90.00
_cell.angle_gamma   90.00
#
_symmetry.space_group_name_H-M   'P 1'
#
loop_
_entity.id
_entity.type
_entity.pdbx_description
1 polymer ?
#
loop_
_entity_poly.entity_id
_entity_poly.type
_entity_poly.pdbx_seq_one_letter_code
_entity_poly.pdbx_strand_id
1 'polypeptide(L)'
;RQIFIKLQRHFHSSITITSSRTAAEIDRAVSYFSEHYNEQINIDDYAKQNFVSTSWLIRNFRLYTGITPKQFIMKKRIYNAEMLLQNQHYSINEIARIVGYDNPLYFSRIFQKTKGISPSEYRKNA
;
A
#
# COMPACT_ATOMS: atom_id res chain seq x y z
N ARG A 1 -3.14 -3.17 15.14
CA ARG A 1 -4.20 -3.22 14.14
C ARG A 1 -5.39 -4.06 14.61
N GLN A 2 -5.14 -5.25 15.07
CA GLN A 2 -6.18 -6.13 15.58
C GLN A 2 -6.87 -5.56 16.81
N ILE A 3 -6.09 -4.92 17.65
CA ILE A 3 -6.56 -4.35 18.91
C ILE A 3 -7.60 -3.29 18.67
N PHE A 4 -7.33 -2.41 17.75
CA PHE A 4 -8.21 -1.31 17.41
C PHE A 4 -9.56 -1.82 16.88
N ILE A 5 -9.57 -2.87 16.09
CA ILE A 5 -10.79 -3.46 15.60
C ILE A 5 -11.59 -4.11 16.72
N LYS A 6 -10.92 -4.78 17.64
CA LYS A 6 -11.55 -5.44 18.76
C LYS A 6 -12.28 -4.48 19.67
N LEU A 7 -11.70 -3.31 19.90
CA LEU A 7 -12.31 -2.32 20.77
C LEU A 7 -13.67 -1.86 20.27
N GLN A 8 -13.84 -1.78 18.98
CA GLN A 8 -15.08 -1.30 18.39
C GLN A 8 -16.26 -2.25 18.58
N ARG A 9 -16.00 -3.48 18.88
CA ARG A 9 -17.07 -4.47 19.01
C ARG A 9 -17.89 -4.33 20.26
N HIS A 10 -17.49 -3.51 21.18
CA HIS A 10 -18.17 -3.41 22.46
C HIS A 10 -19.37 -2.48 22.46
N PHE A 11 -19.66 -1.84 21.35
CA PHE A 11 -20.74 -0.86 21.34
C PHE A 11 -22.08 -1.50 21.04
N HIS A 12 -22.64 -1.30 19.88
CA HIS A 12 -23.96 -1.81 19.54
C HIS A 12 -23.84 -3.03 18.66
N SER A 13 -24.75 -3.97 18.80
CA SER A 13 -24.69 -5.17 17.98
C SER A 13 -24.79 -4.84 16.49
N SER A 14 -25.69 -3.94 16.10
CA SER A 14 -25.82 -3.58 14.68
C SER A 14 -24.59 -2.81 14.17
N ILE A 15 -24.08 -1.90 14.98
CA ILE A 15 -22.87 -1.15 14.64
C ILE A 15 -21.67 -2.09 14.63
N THR A 16 -21.61 -3.00 15.59
CA THR A 16 -20.54 -3.97 15.68
C THR A 16 -20.48 -4.85 14.45
N ILE A 17 -21.65 -5.34 13.99
CA ILE A 17 -21.71 -6.18 12.80
C ILE A 17 -21.23 -5.40 11.57
N THR A 18 -21.70 -4.17 11.41
CA THR A 18 -21.29 -3.32 10.28
C THR A 18 -19.80 -3.04 10.34
N SER A 19 -19.27 -2.70 11.52
CA SER A 19 -17.85 -2.44 11.70
C SER A 19 -17.03 -3.69 11.42
N SER A 20 -17.52 -4.86 11.84
CA SER A 20 -16.81 -6.11 11.59
C SER A 20 -16.74 -6.43 10.11
N ARG A 21 -17.82 -6.20 9.38
CA ARG A 21 -17.82 -6.41 7.93
C ARG A 21 -16.90 -5.44 7.23
N THR A 22 -16.95 -4.18 7.63
CA THR A 22 -16.08 -3.16 7.06
C THR A 22 -14.62 -3.49 7.35
N ALA A 23 -14.33 -3.86 8.60
CA ALA A 23 -12.97 -4.23 8.98
C ALA A 23 -12.48 -5.43 8.17
N ALA A 24 -13.32 -6.44 7.98
CA ALA A 24 -12.96 -7.62 7.20
C ALA A 24 -12.70 -7.25 5.75
N GLU A 25 -13.52 -6.36 5.19
CA GLU A 25 -13.35 -5.91 3.82
C GLU A 25 -12.03 -5.16 3.64
N ILE A 26 -11.71 -4.29 4.61
CA ILE A 26 -10.46 -3.54 4.55
C ILE A 26 -9.26 -4.47 4.77
N ASP A 27 -9.37 -5.44 5.67
CA ASP A 27 -8.29 -6.42 5.86
C ASP A 27 -8.01 -7.19 4.57
N ARG A 28 -9.06 -7.55 3.83
CA ARG A 28 -8.88 -8.22 2.54
C ARG A 28 -8.17 -7.31 1.54
N ALA A 29 -8.54 -6.03 1.53
CA ALA A 29 -7.91 -5.07 0.64
C ALA A 29 -6.43 -4.89 0.99
N VAL A 30 -6.12 -4.78 2.28
CA VAL A 30 -4.73 -4.67 2.74
C VAL A 30 -3.92 -5.88 2.29
N SER A 31 -4.47 -7.07 2.48
CA SER A 31 -3.79 -8.30 2.07
C SER A 31 -3.57 -8.34 0.56
N TYR A 32 -4.60 -7.99 -0.19
CA TYR A 32 -4.50 -7.99 -1.64
C TYR A 32 -3.43 -7.01 -2.13
N PHE A 33 -3.47 -5.79 -1.63
CA PHE A 33 -2.49 -4.78 -2.04
C PHE A 33 -1.08 -5.13 -1.57
N SER A 34 -0.97 -5.77 -0.41
CA SER A 34 0.34 -6.23 0.09
C SER A 34 0.95 -7.29 -0.82
N GLU A 35 0.12 -8.18 -1.33
CA GLU A 35 0.59 -9.29 -2.17
C GLU A 35 0.83 -8.87 -3.61
N HIS A 36 0.12 -7.85 -4.07
CA HIS A 36 0.14 -7.45 -5.47
C HIS A 36 0.74 -6.06 -5.71
N TYR A 37 1.46 -5.51 -4.72
CA TYR A 37 1.96 -4.14 -4.79
C TYR A 37 2.81 -3.90 -6.03
N ASN A 38 3.50 -4.91 -6.52
CA ASN A 38 4.41 -4.78 -7.66
C ASN A 38 3.71 -4.95 -9.01
N GLU A 39 2.40 -5.09 -9.00
CA GLU A 39 1.61 -5.18 -10.22
C GLU A 39 0.92 -3.84 -10.48
N GLN A 40 0.36 -3.70 -11.66
CA GLN A 40 -0.42 -2.52 -12.01
C GLN A 40 -1.83 -2.69 -11.44
N ILE A 41 -2.05 -2.14 -10.26
CA ILE A 41 -3.34 -2.25 -9.57
C ILE A 41 -4.23 -1.08 -9.96
N ASN A 42 -5.43 -1.40 -10.40
CA ASN A 42 -6.46 -0.41 -10.65
C ASN A 42 -7.44 -0.43 -9.48
N ILE A 43 -7.46 0.65 -8.70
CA ILE A 43 -8.29 0.72 -7.49
C ILE A 43 -9.77 0.64 -7.83
N ASP A 44 -10.20 1.27 -8.94
CA ASP A 44 -11.59 1.22 -9.37
C ASP A 44 -12.01 -0.21 -9.68
N ASP A 45 -11.17 -0.95 -10.37
CA ASP A 45 -11.46 -2.34 -10.70
C ASP A 45 -11.53 -3.21 -9.46
N TYR A 46 -10.62 -2.99 -8.52
CA TYR A 46 -10.65 -3.73 -7.26
C TYR A 46 -11.96 -3.49 -6.52
N ALA A 47 -12.36 -2.23 -6.42
CA ALA A 47 -13.60 -1.87 -5.74
C ALA A 47 -14.80 -2.55 -6.41
N LYS A 48 -14.85 -2.47 -7.73
CA LYS A 48 -15.93 -3.06 -8.51
C LYS A 48 -16.02 -4.57 -8.30
N GLN A 49 -14.90 -5.25 -8.33
CA GLN A 49 -14.85 -6.70 -8.14
C GLN A 49 -15.29 -7.11 -6.74
N ASN A 50 -15.18 -6.23 -5.79
CA ASN A 50 -15.55 -6.49 -4.41
C ASN A 50 -16.88 -5.83 -4.02
N PHE A 51 -17.63 -5.37 -5.02
CA PHE A 51 -19.00 -4.85 -4.84
C PHE A 51 -19.08 -3.63 -3.92
N VAL A 52 -18.06 -2.79 -3.97
CA VAL A 52 -18.06 -1.52 -3.22
C VAL A 52 -17.70 -0.40 -4.18
N SER A 53 -18.06 0.84 -3.83
CA SER A 53 -17.65 1.98 -4.63
C SER A 53 -16.21 2.35 -4.33
N THR A 54 -15.56 2.96 -5.27
CA THR A 54 -14.19 3.46 -5.09
C THR A 54 -14.14 4.44 -3.93
N SER A 55 -15.12 5.34 -3.85
CA SER A 55 -15.17 6.31 -2.75
C SER A 55 -15.29 5.65 -1.40
N TRP A 56 -16.13 4.62 -1.30
CA TRP A 56 -16.27 3.86 -0.06
C TRP A 56 -14.96 3.21 0.33
N LEU A 57 -14.30 2.57 -0.64
CA LEU A 57 -13.04 1.88 -0.39
C LEU A 57 -11.97 2.85 0.09
N ILE A 58 -11.79 3.95 -0.60
CA ILE A 58 -10.76 4.94 -0.24
C ILE A 58 -11.01 5.48 1.16
N ARG A 59 -12.26 5.87 1.45
CA ARG A 59 -12.58 6.45 2.75
C ARG A 59 -12.37 5.46 3.89
N ASN A 60 -12.88 4.25 3.74
CA ASN A 60 -12.78 3.27 4.81
C ASN A 60 -11.38 2.71 4.96
N PHE A 61 -10.66 2.54 3.85
CA PHE A 61 -9.27 2.14 3.90
C PHE A 61 -8.46 3.15 4.72
N ARG A 62 -8.69 4.43 4.44
CA ARG A 62 -7.99 5.50 5.16
C ARG A 62 -8.39 5.55 6.62
N LEU A 63 -9.66 5.34 6.94
CA LEU A 63 -10.12 5.30 8.32
C LEU A 63 -9.45 4.19 9.12
N TYR A 64 -9.28 3.03 8.51
CA TYR A 64 -8.76 1.86 9.22
C TYR A 64 -7.25 1.76 9.19
N THR A 65 -6.59 2.27 8.18
CA THR A 65 -5.14 2.14 8.04
C THR A 65 -4.39 3.45 8.22
N GLY A 66 -5.10 4.57 8.16
CA GLY A 66 -4.49 5.90 8.25
C GLY A 66 -4.04 6.47 6.92
N ILE A 67 -4.01 5.68 5.86
CA ILE A 67 -3.56 6.15 4.55
C ILE A 67 -4.48 5.60 3.46
N THR A 68 -4.40 6.21 2.28
CA THR A 68 -5.21 5.74 1.14
C THR A 68 -4.61 4.47 0.55
N PRO A 69 -5.40 3.71 -0.23
CA PRO A 69 -4.87 2.55 -0.94
C PRO A 69 -3.66 2.87 -1.81
N LYS A 70 -3.72 3.98 -2.52
CA LYS A 70 -2.62 4.40 -3.39
C LYS A 70 -1.35 4.67 -2.60
N GLN A 71 -1.49 5.35 -1.47
CA GLN A 71 -0.36 5.61 -0.58
C GLN A 71 0.20 4.32 0.00
N PHE A 72 -0.68 3.40 0.35
CA PHE A 72 -0.27 2.10 0.88
C PHE A 72 0.58 1.34 -0.13
N ILE A 73 0.12 1.27 -1.37
CA ILE A 73 0.86 0.57 -2.43
C ILE A 73 2.21 1.26 -2.65
N MET A 74 2.22 2.57 -2.71
CA MET A 74 3.45 3.34 -2.90
C MET A 74 4.45 3.06 -1.78
N LYS A 75 3.99 3.07 -0.53
CA LYS A 75 4.87 2.80 0.61
C LYS A 75 5.44 1.39 0.56
N LYS A 76 4.64 0.42 0.15
CA LYS A 76 5.10 -0.96 -0.02
C LYS A 76 6.21 -1.05 -1.08
N ARG A 77 6.00 -0.38 -2.20
CA ARG A 77 6.98 -0.37 -3.29
C ARG A 77 8.31 0.26 -2.84
N ILE A 78 8.22 1.39 -2.16
CA ILE A 78 9.44 2.09 -1.70
C ILE A 78 10.15 1.27 -0.63
N TYR A 79 9.41 0.68 0.31
CA TYR A 79 10.02 -0.16 1.33
C TYR A 79 10.78 -1.33 0.71
N ASN A 80 10.17 -2.00 -0.26
CA ASN A 80 10.84 -3.12 -0.93
C ASN A 80 12.02 -2.66 -1.78
N ALA A 81 11.92 -1.46 -2.36
CA ALA A 81 13.03 -0.87 -3.08
C ALA A 81 14.24 -0.64 -2.17
N GLU A 82 13.98 -0.15 -0.94
CA GLU A 82 15.06 0.06 0.04
C GLU A 82 15.81 -1.24 0.31
N MET A 83 15.06 -2.32 0.48
CA MET A 83 15.68 -3.62 0.72
C MET A 83 16.54 -4.07 -0.45
N LEU A 84 16.03 -3.90 -1.67
CA LEU A 84 16.74 -4.29 -2.88
C LEU A 84 17.96 -3.41 -3.15
N LEU A 85 17.90 -2.13 -2.77
CA LEU A 85 19.02 -1.22 -2.97
C LEU A 85 20.26 -1.62 -2.17
N GLN A 86 20.08 -2.34 -1.09
CA GLN A 86 21.20 -2.83 -0.29
C GLN A 86 21.95 -3.96 -1.00
N ASN A 87 21.34 -4.52 -2.02
CA ASN A 87 21.92 -5.61 -2.80
C ASN A 87 22.45 -5.06 -4.12
N GLN A 88 23.74 -5.27 -4.39
CA GLN A 88 24.39 -4.74 -5.58
C GLN A 88 24.05 -5.49 -6.86
N HIS A 89 23.30 -6.58 -6.77
CA HIS A 89 22.96 -7.39 -7.96
C HIS A 89 22.02 -6.66 -8.93
N TYR A 90 21.21 -5.74 -8.43
CA TYR A 90 20.21 -5.09 -9.27
C TYR A 90 20.57 -3.64 -9.54
N SER A 91 20.38 -3.22 -10.78
CA SER A 91 20.49 -1.81 -11.13
C SER A 91 19.30 -1.04 -10.58
N ILE A 92 19.44 0.28 -10.51
CA ILE A 92 18.32 1.13 -10.06
C ILE A 92 17.10 0.93 -10.97
N ASN A 93 17.34 0.85 -12.28
CA ASN A 93 16.26 0.66 -13.25
C ASN A 93 15.56 -0.69 -13.06
N GLU A 94 16.34 -1.73 -12.78
CA GLU A 94 15.77 -3.05 -12.50
C GLU A 94 14.90 -3.02 -11.25
N ILE A 95 15.40 -2.37 -10.19
CA ILE A 95 14.65 -2.26 -8.94
C ILE A 95 13.32 -1.54 -9.17
N ALA A 96 13.34 -0.46 -9.95
CA ALA A 96 12.12 0.26 -10.26
C ALA A 96 11.06 -0.68 -10.84
N ARG A 97 11.44 -1.51 -11.79
CA ARG A 97 10.51 -2.46 -12.41
C ARG A 97 10.08 -3.56 -11.46
N ILE A 98 11.01 -4.08 -10.68
CA ILE A 98 10.70 -5.16 -9.73
C ILE A 98 9.62 -4.72 -8.75
N VAL A 99 9.70 -3.47 -8.26
CA VAL A 99 8.72 -3.00 -7.29
C VAL A 99 7.45 -2.43 -7.93
N GLY A 100 7.38 -2.41 -9.26
CA GLY A 100 6.13 -2.09 -9.94
C GLY A 100 6.08 -0.79 -10.71
N TYR A 101 7.21 -0.11 -10.90
CA TYR A 101 7.25 1.14 -11.67
C TYR A 101 7.82 0.90 -13.06
N ASP A 102 7.01 1.15 -14.08
CA ASP A 102 7.47 1.01 -15.47
C ASP A 102 8.47 2.09 -15.86
N ASN A 103 8.34 3.26 -15.25
CA ASN A 103 9.19 4.41 -15.56
C ASN A 103 10.20 4.63 -14.44
N PRO A 104 11.49 4.34 -14.69
CA PRO A 104 12.51 4.51 -13.66
C PRO A 104 12.69 5.93 -13.17
N LEU A 105 12.45 6.93 -14.03
CA LEU A 105 12.55 8.33 -13.60
C LEU A 105 11.44 8.68 -12.62
N TYR A 106 10.25 8.19 -12.86
CA TYR A 106 9.14 8.39 -11.95
C TYR A 106 9.44 7.72 -10.60
N PHE A 107 9.96 6.50 -10.64
CA PHE A 107 10.38 5.80 -9.45
C PHE A 107 11.37 6.63 -8.63
N SER A 108 12.42 7.16 -9.30
CA SER A 108 13.44 7.93 -8.61
C SER A 108 12.87 9.18 -7.96
N ARG A 109 11.93 9.84 -8.63
CA ARG A 109 11.25 11.01 -8.06
C ARG A 109 10.44 10.67 -6.83
N ILE A 110 9.66 9.59 -6.90
CA ILE A 110 8.86 9.14 -5.77
C ILE A 110 9.76 8.74 -4.61
N PHE A 111 10.83 8.00 -4.91
CA PHE A 111 11.78 7.56 -3.89
C PHE A 111 12.40 8.77 -3.19
N GLN A 112 12.89 9.73 -3.97
CA GLN A 112 13.53 10.91 -3.39
C GLN A 112 12.53 11.75 -2.58
N LYS A 113 11.33 11.88 -3.07
CA LYS A 113 10.28 12.61 -2.34
C LYS A 113 9.97 11.94 -1.01
N THR A 114 9.96 10.62 -0.99
CA THR A 114 9.61 9.83 0.19
C THR A 114 10.76 9.71 1.18
N LYS A 115 11.98 9.50 0.67
CA LYS A 115 13.14 9.20 1.50
C LYS A 115 14.11 10.38 1.68
N GLY A 116 13.93 11.44 0.90
CA GLY A 116 14.78 12.62 1.00
C GLY A 116 16.05 12.57 0.19
N ILE A 117 16.45 11.41 -0.31
CA ILE A 117 17.63 11.27 -1.16
C ILE A 117 17.30 10.34 -2.33
N SER A 118 18.14 10.39 -3.36
CA SER A 118 17.92 9.56 -4.54
C SER A 118 18.22 8.09 -4.24
N PRO A 119 17.68 7.17 -5.05
CA PRO A 119 18.02 5.75 -4.88
C PRO A 119 19.53 5.49 -4.94
N SER A 120 20.25 6.17 -5.82
CA SER A 120 21.69 6.01 -5.93
C SER A 120 22.42 6.42 -4.66
N GLU A 121 22.01 7.56 -4.09
CA GLU A 121 22.57 8.04 -2.83
C GLU A 121 22.23 7.09 -1.68
N TYR A 122 21.01 6.62 -1.67
CA TYR A 122 20.58 5.68 -0.64
C TYR A 122 21.45 4.42 -0.67
N ARG A 123 21.72 3.90 -1.86
CA ARG A 123 22.57 2.72 -2.03
C ARG A 123 23.99 2.96 -1.53
N LYS A 124 24.54 4.14 -1.82
CA LYS A 124 25.88 4.49 -1.36
C LYS A 124 25.99 4.53 0.15
N ASN A 125 24.92 5.00 0.79
CA ASN A 125 24.92 5.20 2.24
C ASN A 125 24.46 3.96 3.02
N ALA A 126 24.04 2.95 2.33
CA ALA A 126 23.52 1.73 2.96
C ALA A 126 24.63 0.83 3.50
#